data_4e0bf8a3044de644ab4e1712a1d19975
#
_entry.id   4e0bf8a3044de644ab4e1712a1d19975
#
_cell.length_a   1.000
_cell.length_b   1.000
_cell.length_c   1.000
_cell.angle_alpha   90.00
_cell.angle_beta   90.00
_cell.angle_gamma   90.00
#
_symmetry.space_group_name_H-M   'P 1'
#
loop_
_entity.id
_entity.type
_entity.pdbx_description
1 polymer ?
#
loop_
_entity_poly.entity_id
_entity_poly.type
_entity_poly.pdbx_seq_one_letter_code
_entity_poly.pdbx_strand_id
1 'polypeptide(L)'
;TSATPLGVLSHGSFADVYNDGFTKMDLFLGNVGGCIGEVSALAILIGGLFLIWKKVISPIIPVTFIATVFVLGLIWGGFDGALFHILAGGLMLGAFFCATDYVTSPTLPLGKVIFGIGCGLFTMLIRIFASYPEGVSFAILLMNILTPYIDKICEKRMYKLPKKAKEGEK
;
A
#
# COMPACT_ATOMS: atom_id res chain seq x y z
N THR A 1 24.38 -12.53 -2.09
CA THR A 1 23.05 -11.97 -1.78
C THR A 1 23.19 -11.10 -0.54
N SER A 2 23.11 -9.77 -0.68
CA SER A 2 23.09 -8.85 0.47
C SER A 2 21.75 -8.95 1.19
N ALA A 3 21.77 -8.75 2.53
CA ALA A 3 20.53 -8.69 3.31
C ALA A 3 19.67 -7.53 2.84
N THR A 4 18.37 -7.75 2.73
CA THR A 4 17.43 -6.65 2.44
C THR A 4 17.21 -5.81 3.71
N PRO A 5 16.98 -4.49 3.62
CA PRO A 5 16.75 -3.64 4.78
C PRO A 5 15.63 -4.15 5.70
N LEU A 6 14.54 -4.68 5.12
CA LEU A 6 13.45 -5.31 5.88
C LEU A 6 13.86 -6.64 6.52
N GLY A 7 14.76 -7.40 5.89
CA GLY A 7 15.32 -8.63 6.47
C GLY A 7 16.15 -8.33 7.71
N VAL A 8 16.92 -7.26 7.72
CA VAL A 8 17.69 -6.82 8.90
C VAL A 8 16.73 -6.39 10.02
N LEU A 9 15.67 -5.64 9.68
CA LEU A 9 14.67 -5.21 10.66
C LEU A 9 13.92 -6.39 11.30
N SER A 10 13.65 -7.47 10.56
CA SER A 10 12.93 -8.64 11.09
C SER A 10 13.69 -9.41 12.17
N HIS A 11 15.01 -9.24 12.23
CA HIS A 11 15.90 -9.89 13.20
C HIS A 11 16.56 -8.93 14.19
N GLY A 12 16.33 -7.59 14.04
CA GLY A 12 16.95 -6.55 14.85
C GLY A 12 16.05 -5.34 15.08
N SER A 13 16.66 -4.22 15.42
CA SER A 13 15.98 -2.94 15.64
C SER A 13 16.23 -1.97 14.48
N PHE A 14 15.48 -0.85 14.44
CA PHE A 14 15.75 0.24 13.47
C PHE A 14 17.19 0.77 13.54
N ALA A 15 17.80 0.74 14.74
CA ALA A 15 19.18 1.16 14.93
C ALA A 15 20.17 0.24 14.19
N ASP A 16 19.89 -1.06 14.12
CA ASP A 16 20.75 -2.03 13.46
C ASP A 16 20.74 -1.83 11.95
N VAL A 17 19.59 -1.46 11.37
CA VAL A 17 19.47 -1.12 9.94
C VAL A 17 20.36 0.06 9.56
N TYR A 18 20.40 1.09 10.40
CA TYR A 18 21.26 2.25 10.16
C TYR A 18 22.74 1.97 10.44
N ASN A 19 23.06 1.08 11.39
CA ASN A 19 24.42 0.65 11.68
C ASN A 19 25.02 -0.20 10.56
N ASP A 20 24.19 -0.97 9.84
CA ASP A 20 24.58 -1.73 8.63
C ASP A 20 24.81 -0.82 7.40
N GLY A 21 24.75 0.51 7.57
CA GLY A 21 25.08 1.48 6.54
C GLY A 21 23.93 1.84 5.58
N PHE A 22 22.72 1.40 5.85
CA PHE A 22 21.55 1.79 5.03
C PHE A 22 21.10 3.21 5.38
N THR A 23 21.34 4.16 4.48
CA THR A 23 20.86 5.53 4.64
C THR A 23 19.47 5.67 4.00
N LYS A 24 18.64 6.59 4.54
CA LYS A 24 17.32 6.91 3.95
C LYS A 24 17.42 7.33 2.48
N MET A 25 18.50 8.00 2.11
CA MET A 25 18.79 8.39 0.72
C MET A 25 19.09 7.19 -0.16
N ASP A 26 19.78 6.17 0.36
CA ASP A 26 20.06 4.95 -0.39
C ASP A 26 18.78 4.15 -0.67
N LEU A 27 17.86 4.10 0.31
CA LEU A 27 16.52 3.53 0.13
C LEU A 27 15.69 4.28 -0.92
N PHE A 28 15.78 5.61 -0.94
CA PHE A 28 15.05 6.44 -1.89
C PHE A 28 15.61 6.35 -3.31
N LEU A 29 16.95 6.40 -3.46
CA LEU A 29 17.62 6.31 -4.75
C LEU A 29 17.71 4.88 -5.28
N GLY A 30 17.71 3.87 -4.40
CA GLY A 30 17.79 2.49 -4.78
C GLY A 30 19.19 1.89 -4.72
N ASN A 31 20.05 2.41 -3.87
CA ASN A 31 21.42 1.92 -3.67
C ASN A 31 21.47 0.80 -2.62
N VAL A 32 20.42 -0.03 -2.57
CA VAL A 32 20.22 -1.09 -1.58
C VAL A 32 19.99 -2.43 -2.27
N GLY A 33 20.29 -3.52 -1.57
CA GLY A 33 19.96 -4.86 -2.03
C GLY A 33 18.45 -5.10 -2.00
N GLY A 34 17.87 -5.56 -3.09
CA GLY A 34 16.44 -5.86 -3.20
C GLY A 34 16.10 -6.54 -4.52
N CYS A 35 14.81 -6.81 -4.75
CA CYS A 35 14.34 -7.39 -6.00
C CYS A 35 14.38 -6.37 -7.14
N ILE A 36 14.60 -6.86 -8.35
CA ILE A 36 14.62 -6.02 -9.56
C ILE A 36 13.25 -5.33 -9.70
N GLY A 37 13.24 -4.01 -9.81
CA GLY A 37 12.05 -3.19 -10.03
C GLY A 37 11.44 -2.57 -8.77
N GLU A 38 11.85 -2.97 -7.56
CA GLU A 38 11.36 -2.37 -6.30
C GLU A 38 12.40 -1.49 -5.59
N VAL A 39 13.65 -1.55 -6.03
CA VAL A 39 14.80 -0.98 -5.31
C VAL A 39 14.73 0.55 -5.28
N SER A 40 14.35 1.21 -6.37
CA SER A 40 14.31 2.66 -6.46
C SER A 40 12.90 3.22 -6.24
N ALA A 41 12.63 3.71 -5.04
CA ALA A 41 11.36 4.37 -4.72
C ALA A 41 11.12 5.60 -5.61
N LEU A 42 12.17 6.33 -5.97
CA LEU A 42 12.10 7.49 -6.86
C LEU A 42 11.63 7.12 -8.26
N ALA A 43 12.19 6.08 -8.87
CA ALA A 43 11.80 5.64 -10.21
C ALA A 43 10.35 5.16 -10.25
N ILE A 44 9.92 4.40 -9.22
CA ILE A 44 8.53 3.94 -9.06
C ILE A 44 7.58 5.12 -8.91
N LEU A 45 7.95 6.12 -8.11
CA LEU A 45 7.14 7.32 -7.89
C LEU A 45 6.97 8.13 -9.18
N ILE A 46 8.03 8.33 -9.96
CA ILE A 46 7.95 8.99 -11.28
C ILE A 46 7.02 8.21 -12.21
N GLY A 47 7.18 6.88 -12.30
CA GLY A 47 6.32 6.03 -13.14
C GLY A 47 4.86 6.05 -12.67
N GLY A 48 4.61 5.95 -11.37
CA GLY A 48 3.28 6.02 -10.78
C GLY A 48 2.58 7.36 -11.00
N LEU A 49 3.30 8.48 -10.81
CA LEU A 49 2.78 9.82 -11.10
C LEU A 49 2.48 10.02 -12.58
N PHE A 50 3.31 9.48 -13.46
CA PHE A 50 3.04 9.51 -14.90
C PHE A 50 1.75 8.78 -15.25
N LEU A 51 1.48 7.60 -14.66
CA LEU A 51 0.24 6.85 -14.88
C LEU A 51 -0.98 7.59 -14.33
N ILE A 52 -0.87 8.25 -13.18
CA ILE A 52 -1.93 9.09 -12.61
C ILE A 52 -2.20 10.29 -13.53
N TRP A 53 -1.15 10.96 -14.01
CA TRP A 53 -1.28 12.11 -14.93
C TRP A 53 -1.97 11.72 -16.24
N LYS A 54 -1.63 10.55 -16.78
CA LYS A 54 -2.31 9.99 -17.96
C LYS A 54 -3.70 9.44 -17.67
N LYS A 55 -4.17 9.51 -16.40
CA LYS A 55 -5.46 8.95 -15.95
C LYS A 55 -5.62 7.46 -16.22
N VAL A 56 -4.51 6.73 -16.30
CA VAL A 56 -4.51 5.28 -16.42
C VAL A 56 -4.91 4.64 -15.11
N ILE A 57 -4.44 5.16 -13.99
CA ILE A 57 -4.77 4.64 -12.65
C ILE A 57 -5.44 5.70 -11.79
N SER A 58 -6.31 5.26 -10.88
CA SER A 58 -6.96 6.13 -9.89
C SER A 58 -6.00 6.40 -8.73
N PRO A 59 -5.77 7.64 -8.29
CA PRO A 59 -4.87 7.95 -7.19
C PRO A 59 -5.40 7.49 -5.82
N ILE A 60 -6.68 7.12 -5.71
CA ILE A 60 -7.33 6.79 -4.44
C ILE A 60 -6.65 5.61 -3.75
N ILE A 61 -6.39 4.51 -4.48
CA ILE A 61 -5.79 3.30 -3.91
C ILE A 61 -4.35 3.55 -3.43
N PRO A 62 -3.42 4.08 -4.26
CA PRO A 62 -2.05 4.35 -3.79
C PRO A 62 -2.01 5.29 -2.60
N VAL A 63 -2.79 6.37 -2.63
CA VAL A 63 -2.81 7.37 -1.55
C VAL A 63 -3.33 6.75 -0.25
N THR A 64 -4.44 6.03 -0.29
CA THR A 64 -5.01 5.40 0.93
C THR A 64 -4.12 4.29 1.46
N PHE A 65 -3.50 3.50 0.59
CA PHE A 65 -2.58 2.44 0.99
C PHE A 65 -1.35 3.02 1.70
N ILE A 66 -0.65 3.97 1.05
CA ILE A 66 0.56 4.60 1.61
C ILE A 66 0.23 5.37 2.89
N ALA A 67 -0.89 6.11 2.92
CA ALA A 67 -1.33 6.84 4.11
C ALA A 67 -1.60 5.91 5.30
N THR A 68 -2.22 4.75 5.08
CA THR A 68 -2.48 3.77 6.13
C THR A 68 -1.17 3.21 6.68
N VAL A 69 -0.23 2.83 5.82
CA VAL A 69 1.08 2.35 6.26
C VAL A 69 1.86 3.43 6.99
N PHE A 70 1.78 4.69 6.53
CA PHE A 70 2.41 5.82 7.20
C PHE A 70 1.86 6.01 8.62
N VAL A 71 0.55 6.05 8.78
CA VAL A 71 -0.09 6.22 10.10
C VAL A 71 0.26 5.07 11.04
N LEU A 72 0.19 3.83 10.57
CA LEU A 72 0.54 2.67 11.40
C LEU A 72 2.04 2.63 11.72
N GLY A 73 2.90 3.01 10.77
CA GLY A 73 4.33 3.14 10.97
C GLY A 73 4.69 4.21 12.00
N LEU A 74 3.94 5.33 12.03
CA LEU A 74 4.09 6.37 13.06
C LEU A 74 3.81 5.85 14.47
N ILE A 75 2.78 5.01 14.61
CA ILE A 75 2.39 4.44 15.90
C ILE A 75 3.46 3.48 16.42
N TRP A 76 4.07 2.70 15.54
CA TRP A 76 4.98 1.61 15.91
C TRP A 76 6.46 2.02 16.00
N GLY A 77 6.93 2.90 15.10
CA GLY A 77 8.34 3.26 14.99
C GLY A 77 8.60 4.76 14.89
N GLY A 78 7.60 5.60 15.19
CA GLY A 78 7.73 7.05 15.01
C GLY A 78 7.88 7.45 13.54
N PHE A 79 8.34 8.68 13.31
CA PHE A 79 8.47 9.23 11.96
C PHE A 79 9.50 8.47 11.10
N ASP A 80 10.59 8.03 11.71
CA ASP A 80 11.63 7.26 11.04
C ASP A 80 11.15 5.87 10.63
N GLY A 81 10.40 5.21 11.51
CA GLY A 81 9.76 3.94 11.21
C GLY A 81 8.74 4.05 10.07
N ALA A 82 7.91 5.10 10.08
CA ALA A 82 6.93 5.34 9.02
C ALA A 82 7.61 5.50 7.65
N LEU A 83 8.64 6.35 7.56
CA LEU A 83 9.40 6.55 6.32
C LEU A 83 10.10 5.26 5.87
N PHE A 84 10.70 4.53 6.81
CA PHE A 84 11.33 3.26 6.51
C PHE A 84 10.35 2.27 5.90
N HIS A 85 9.19 2.07 6.50
CA HIS A 85 8.18 1.13 6.01
C HIS A 85 7.61 1.50 4.64
N ILE A 86 7.61 2.79 4.27
CA ILE A 86 7.20 3.24 2.93
C ILE A 86 8.29 3.00 1.90
N LEU A 87 9.56 3.33 2.24
CA LEU A 87 10.67 3.26 1.29
C LEU A 87 11.26 1.85 1.18
N ALA A 88 11.13 1.01 2.21
CA ALA A 88 11.68 -0.32 2.24
C ALA A 88 10.73 -1.35 1.65
N GLY A 89 11.27 -2.24 0.84
CA GLY A 89 10.56 -3.33 0.17
C GLY A 89 9.60 -2.87 -0.92
N GLY A 90 8.84 -3.80 -1.44
CA GLY A 90 7.95 -3.60 -2.59
C GLY A 90 6.67 -2.79 -2.34
N LEU A 91 6.57 -1.99 -1.24
CA LEU A 91 5.34 -1.26 -0.92
C LEU A 91 4.98 -0.25 -2.00
N MET A 92 5.94 0.57 -2.45
CA MET A 92 5.69 1.57 -3.49
C MET A 92 5.30 0.90 -4.81
N LEU A 93 5.98 -0.18 -5.20
CA LEU A 93 5.62 -0.96 -6.37
C LEU A 93 4.22 -1.57 -6.22
N GLY A 94 3.93 -2.19 -5.08
CA GLY A 94 2.63 -2.77 -4.77
C GLY A 94 1.49 -1.75 -4.83
N ALA A 95 1.68 -0.57 -4.23
CA ALA A 95 0.66 0.46 -4.16
C ALA A 95 0.33 1.10 -5.52
N PHE A 96 1.35 1.38 -6.35
CA PHE A 96 1.14 2.07 -7.63
C PHE A 96 0.81 1.13 -8.79
N PHE A 97 1.34 -0.09 -8.81
CA PHE A 97 1.24 -0.98 -9.96
C PHE A 97 0.42 -2.23 -9.68
N CYS A 98 0.57 -2.86 -8.50
CA CYS A 98 -0.11 -4.12 -8.23
C CYS A 98 -1.53 -3.91 -7.67
N ALA A 99 -1.72 -2.97 -6.73
CA ALA A 99 -3.01 -2.73 -6.10
C ALA A 99 -3.99 -1.94 -6.98
N THR A 100 -3.50 -1.33 -8.06
CA THR A 100 -4.30 -0.54 -9.00
C THR A 100 -4.73 -1.30 -10.25
N ASP A 101 -4.63 -2.63 -10.23
CA ASP A 101 -5.07 -3.47 -11.34
C ASP A 101 -6.57 -3.31 -11.60
N TYR A 102 -6.95 -3.16 -12.89
CA TYR A 102 -8.33 -2.94 -13.29
C TYR A 102 -9.25 -4.12 -13.04
N VAL A 103 -8.70 -5.34 -13.03
CA VAL A 103 -9.50 -6.57 -12.94
C VAL A 103 -9.85 -6.91 -11.50
N THR A 104 -8.93 -6.67 -10.58
CA THR A 104 -9.03 -7.12 -9.19
C THR A 104 -9.37 -6.00 -8.21
N SER A 105 -9.20 -4.73 -8.58
CA SER A 105 -9.50 -3.60 -7.71
C SER A 105 -11.01 -3.24 -7.72
N PRO A 106 -11.54 -2.70 -6.61
CA PRO A 106 -12.94 -2.26 -6.53
C PRO A 106 -13.27 -1.18 -7.55
N THR A 107 -14.51 -1.23 -8.06
CA THR A 107 -15.00 -0.26 -9.06
C THR A 107 -15.41 1.07 -8.44
N LEU A 108 -16.02 1.05 -7.25
CA LEU A 108 -16.57 2.21 -6.57
C LEU A 108 -15.50 2.99 -5.78
N PRO A 109 -15.58 4.34 -5.73
CA PRO A 109 -14.58 5.14 -4.99
C PRO A 109 -14.48 4.77 -3.52
N LEU A 110 -15.61 4.51 -2.85
CA LEU A 110 -15.63 4.03 -1.46
C LEU A 110 -14.98 2.66 -1.33
N GLY A 111 -15.23 1.77 -2.27
CA GLY A 111 -14.57 0.45 -2.32
C GLY A 111 -13.06 0.58 -2.44
N LYS A 112 -12.57 1.50 -3.28
CA LYS A 112 -11.13 1.78 -3.44
C LYS A 112 -10.48 2.27 -2.15
N VAL A 113 -11.16 3.12 -1.38
CA VAL A 113 -10.67 3.59 -0.08
C VAL A 113 -10.59 2.44 0.92
N ILE A 114 -11.64 1.63 1.04
CA ILE A 114 -11.67 0.47 1.95
C ILE A 114 -10.58 -0.54 1.55
N PHE A 115 -10.42 -0.79 0.27
CA PHE A 115 -9.40 -1.69 -0.28
C PHE A 115 -7.98 -1.20 0.06
N GLY A 116 -7.69 0.09 -0.18
CA GLY A 116 -6.38 0.67 0.13
C GLY A 116 -6.05 0.64 1.64
N ILE A 117 -7.04 0.96 2.49
CA ILE A 117 -6.89 0.87 3.94
C ILE A 117 -6.64 -0.59 4.36
N GLY A 118 -7.39 -1.54 3.81
CA GLY A 118 -7.22 -2.96 4.08
C GLY A 118 -5.84 -3.47 3.67
N CYS A 119 -5.37 -3.13 2.46
CA CYS A 119 -4.03 -3.47 2.00
C CYS A 119 -2.95 -2.93 2.96
N GLY A 120 -3.07 -1.66 3.39
CA GLY A 120 -2.12 -1.05 4.31
C GLY A 120 -2.10 -1.73 5.68
N LEU A 121 -3.28 -2.02 6.23
CA LEU A 121 -3.44 -2.68 7.50
C LEU A 121 -2.84 -4.10 7.47
N PHE A 122 -3.21 -4.93 6.49
CA PHE A 122 -2.66 -6.28 6.37
C PHE A 122 -1.16 -6.28 6.11
N THR A 123 -0.64 -5.35 5.30
CA THR A 123 0.81 -5.22 5.10
C THR A 123 1.54 -4.97 6.40
N MET A 124 1.07 -4.03 7.23
CA MET A 124 1.69 -3.74 8.52
C MET A 124 1.54 -4.89 9.52
N LEU A 125 0.37 -5.53 9.57
CA LEU A 125 0.18 -6.72 10.41
C LEU A 125 1.16 -7.83 10.04
N ILE A 126 1.34 -8.13 8.75
CA ILE A 126 2.27 -9.17 8.31
C ILE A 126 3.72 -8.77 8.63
N ARG A 127 4.10 -7.51 8.40
CA ARG A 127 5.47 -7.03 8.71
C ARG A 127 5.82 -7.08 10.19
N ILE A 128 4.83 -6.85 11.07
CA ILE A 128 5.04 -6.79 12.52
C ILE A 128 4.95 -8.19 13.16
N PHE A 129 3.96 -8.98 12.77
CA PHE A 129 3.65 -10.24 13.45
C PHE A 129 4.15 -11.49 12.72
N ALA A 130 4.35 -11.43 11.41
CA ALA A 130 4.84 -12.57 10.65
C ALA A 130 6.34 -12.40 10.39
N SER A 131 7.05 -13.54 10.32
CA SER A 131 8.47 -13.57 9.94
C SER A 131 8.71 -13.27 8.45
N TYR A 132 7.72 -12.66 7.76
CA TYR A 132 7.78 -12.30 6.35
C TYR A 132 7.95 -10.79 6.21
N PRO A 133 9.15 -10.32 5.85
CA PRO A 133 9.44 -8.88 5.85
C PRO A 133 8.64 -8.09 4.79
N GLU A 134 8.30 -8.69 3.66
CA GLU A 134 7.68 -7.93 2.56
C GLU A 134 6.17 -7.79 2.67
N GLY A 135 5.42 -8.80 3.01
CA GLY A 135 3.98 -8.81 3.29
C GLY A 135 3.02 -8.16 2.29
N VAL A 136 3.49 -7.27 1.40
CA VAL A 136 2.67 -6.46 0.48
C VAL A 136 1.90 -7.34 -0.50
N SER A 137 2.57 -8.31 -1.11
CA SER A 137 1.96 -9.21 -2.09
C SER A 137 0.83 -10.04 -1.48
N PHE A 138 1.03 -10.54 -0.27
CA PHE A 138 0.01 -11.29 0.47
C PHE A 138 -1.17 -10.41 0.88
N ALA A 139 -0.91 -9.18 1.31
CA ALA A 139 -1.95 -8.23 1.65
C ALA A 139 -2.84 -7.91 0.45
N ILE A 140 -2.26 -7.66 -0.72
CA ILE A 140 -3.00 -7.41 -1.97
C ILE A 140 -3.81 -8.65 -2.37
N LEU A 141 -3.23 -9.84 -2.31
CA LEU A 141 -3.93 -11.08 -2.62
C LEU A 141 -5.15 -11.29 -1.72
N LEU A 142 -5.00 -11.11 -0.40
CA LEU A 142 -6.11 -11.22 0.54
C LEU A 142 -7.21 -10.22 0.24
N MET A 143 -6.83 -8.97 -0.04
CA MET A 143 -7.81 -7.93 -0.36
C MET A 143 -8.50 -8.15 -1.71
N ASN A 144 -7.81 -8.71 -2.70
CA ASN A 144 -8.41 -9.08 -3.98
C ASN A 144 -9.52 -10.13 -3.81
N ILE A 145 -9.35 -11.10 -2.91
CA ILE A 145 -10.40 -12.08 -2.58
C ILE A 145 -11.61 -11.38 -1.93
N LEU A 146 -11.38 -10.32 -1.16
CA LEU A 146 -12.45 -9.56 -0.49
C LEU A 146 -13.13 -8.53 -1.39
N THR A 147 -12.55 -8.18 -2.53
CA THR A 147 -13.08 -7.16 -3.45
C THR A 147 -14.55 -7.36 -3.83
N PRO A 148 -15.04 -8.56 -4.20
CA PRO A 148 -16.45 -8.76 -4.54
C PRO A 148 -17.39 -8.46 -3.38
N TYR A 149 -16.95 -8.72 -2.15
CA TYR A 149 -17.74 -8.40 -0.95
C TYR A 149 -17.75 -6.90 -0.66
N ILE A 150 -16.61 -6.23 -0.86
CA ILE A 150 -16.48 -4.78 -0.71
C ILE A 150 -17.40 -4.07 -1.71
N ASP A 151 -17.36 -4.45 -2.98
CA ASP A 151 -18.21 -3.86 -4.02
C ASP A 151 -19.69 -4.07 -3.70
N LYS A 152 -20.10 -5.28 -3.29
CA LYS A 152 -21.49 -5.58 -2.91
C LYS A 152 -21.98 -4.74 -1.72
N ILE A 153 -21.12 -4.46 -0.74
CA ILE A 153 -21.44 -3.62 0.41
C ILE A 153 -21.56 -2.15 -0.04
N CYS A 154 -20.63 -1.68 -0.86
CA CYS A 154 -20.63 -0.31 -1.37
C CYS A 154 -21.83 -0.03 -2.27
N GLU A 155 -22.19 -0.96 -3.16
CA GLU A 155 -23.41 -0.88 -3.99
C GLU A 155 -24.66 -0.76 -3.14
N LYS A 156 -24.85 -1.64 -2.15
CA LYS A 156 -25.99 -1.59 -1.25
C LYS A 156 -26.11 -0.25 -0.54
N ARG A 157 -25.00 0.38 -0.21
CA ARG A 157 -24.97 1.70 0.45
C ARG A 157 -25.34 2.81 -0.52
N MET A 158 -24.89 2.77 -1.77
CA MET A 158 -25.23 3.75 -2.81
C MET A 158 -26.71 3.63 -3.26
N TYR A 159 -27.20 2.42 -3.45
CA TYR A 159 -28.60 2.20 -3.86
C TYR A 159 -29.64 2.41 -2.73
N LYS A 160 -29.19 2.56 -1.47
CA LYS A 160 -30.08 2.94 -0.34
C LYS A 160 -30.42 4.43 -0.28
N LEU A 161 -29.91 5.25 -1.17
CA LEU A 161 -30.28 6.66 -1.35
C LEU A 161 -30.89 6.86 -2.75
N PRO A 162 -32.12 7.30 -2.96
CA PRO A 162 -33.25 7.61 -2.08
C PRO A 162 -34.58 6.95 -2.53
N LYS A 163 -35.33 6.35 -1.64
CA LYS A 163 -36.77 6.08 -1.84
C LYS A 163 -37.66 7.35 -1.78
N LYS A 164 -37.09 8.52 -1.52
CA LYS A 164 -37.85 9.78 -1.37
C LYS A 164 -38.19 10.51 -2.68
N ALA A 165 -37.70 10.06 -3.84
CA ALA A 165 -37.99 10.73 -5.12
C ALA A 165 -39.17 10.10 -5.90
N LYS A 166 -39.80 9.02 -5.41
CA LYS A 166 -40.93 8.36 -6.10
C LYS A 166 -42.30 8.59 -5.47
N GLU A 167 -42.38 9.35 -4.38
CA GLU A 167 -43.68 9.68 -3.74
C GLU A 167 -44.18 11.10 -4.07
N GLY A 168 -43.51 11.86 -4.92
CA GLY A 168 -43.91 13.18 -5.34
C GLY A 168 -44.56 13.26 -6.73
N GLU A 169 -44.79 12.14 -7.41
CA GLU A 169 -45.47 12.07 -8.70
C GLU A 169 -46.65 11.09 -8.64
N LYS A 170 -47.65 11.43 -7.83
CA LYS A 170 -49.03 10.98 -7.97
C LYS A 170 -49.98 12.07 -7.64
#